data_5a5c09496a24cecbb7e7e44e74764560
#
_entry.id   5a5c09496a24cecbb7e7e44e74764560
#
_cell.length_a   1.000
_cell.length_b   1.000
_cell.length_c   1.000
_cell.angle_alpha   90.00
_cell.angle_beta   90.00
_cell.angle_gamma   90.00
#
_symmetry.space_group_name_H-M   'P 1'
#
loop_
_entity.id
_entity.type
_entity.pdbx_description
1 polymer ?
#
loop_
_entity_poly.entity_id
_entity_poly.type
_entity_poly.pdbx_seq_one_letter_code
_entity_poly.pdbx_strand_id
1 'polypeptide(L)'
;MGDDPCSQHTNAIISCVDLMNQSCHIDKVMHAQSSQQIEKNRLHVKTSIDVARWLAFQGCAFRGHDETINSRNSGNFIEMIKLLASYNEKVADVVLMNAPLTAKYTSPQIQREILHVLADKVRKQILLDIRDYKFCIIVDESRDESKREQMALVLRFVDKDGFIKERFFDLYHVQDTSSMTLKNAISDILSHHCLDIQNIRGQGYDGASNMRGEWNVLQALFLNECPCAYYVHCFAHRLQLALIAASKEVSSIYQFFQNLNFIINIVTASSKRHDQFQAAQISEFEHLQAIGELETSTGFNQVGTLKRASDTRWGSHFYSIVFNEGIMNHVQYLKKFAVKAQITLKEGMLLQLIR
;
A
#
# COMPACT_ATOMS: atom_id res chain seq x y z
N MET A 1 55.97 52.87 -12.52
CA MET A 1 55.22 52.11 -11.57
C MET A 1 55.97 50.82 -11.38
N GLY A 2 56.50 50.58 -10.22
CA GLY A 2 57.54 49.58 -10.04
C GLY A 2 57.03 48.13 -10.13
N ASP A 3 57.81 47.27 -10.74
CA ASP A 3 57.67 45.82 -10.83
C ASP A 3 57.97 45.10 -9.50
N ASP A 4 57.76 45.81 -8.40
CA ASP A 4 57.95 45.21 -7.09
C ASP A 4 56.82 44.18 -6.78
N PRO A 5 57.16 42.89 -6.63
CA PRO A 5 56.17 41.82 -6.31
C PRO A 5 55.32 42.09 -5.06
N CYS A 6 55.86 42.93 -4.15
CA CYS A 6 55.20 43.30 -2.91
C CYS A 6 54.50 44.66 -2.93
N SER A 7 54.39 45.29 -4.10
CA SER A 7 53.71 46.58 -4.20
C SER A 7 52.22 46.47 -3.95
N GLN A 8 51.65 47.52 -3.36
CA GLN A 8 50.18 47.54 -3.09
C GLN A 8 49.37 47.35 -4.37
N HIS A 9 49.88 47.81 -5.52
CA HIS A 9 49.24 47.64 -6.81
C HIS A 9 49.26 46.17 -7.26
N THR A 10 50.38 45.47 -7.13
CA THR A 10 50.51 44.05 -7.45
C THR A 10 49.63 43.19 -6.56
N ASN A 11 49.57 43.49 -5.27
CA ASN A 11 48.69 42.82 -4.35
C ASN A 11 47.20 43.05 -4.70
N ALA A 12 46.83 44.26 -5.13
CA ALA A 12 45.46 44.55 -5.56
C ALA A 12 45.09 43.79 -6.85
N ILE A 13 46.02 43.67 -7.81
CA ILE A 13 45.81 42.88 -9.04
C ILE A 13 45.63 41.39 -8.68
N ILE A 14 46.49 40.83 -7.84
CA ILE A 14 46.40 39.43 -7.41
C ILE A 14 45.04 39.18 -6.73
N SER A 15 44.64 40.03 -5.79
CA SER A 15 43.35 39.93 -5.11
C SER A 15 42.18 40.05 -6.09
N CYS A 16 42.27 40.88 -7.11
CA CYS A 16 41.25 41.01 -8.13
C CYS A 16 41.16 39.75 -9.01
N VAL A 17 42.31 39.19 -9.42
CA VAL A 17 42.36 37.93 -10.17
C VAL A 17 41.78 36.76 -9.35
N ASP A 18 42.14 36.68 -8.08
CA ASP A 18 41.59 35.66 -7.16
C ASP A 18 40.09 35.81 -6.96
N LEU A 19 39.62 37.06 -6.87
CA LEU A 19 38.18 37.35 -6.75
C LEU A 19 37.41 36.98 -8.02
N MET A 20 38.02 37.17 -9.19
CA MET A 20 37.44 36.78 -10.47
C MET A 20 37.48 35.27 -10.72
N ASN A 21 38.42 34.56 -10.13
CA ASN A 21 38.54 33.11 -10.25
C ASN A 21 37.72 32.40 -9.21
N GLN A 22 36.44 32.24 -9.49
CA GLN A 22 35.51 31.57 -8.55
C GLN A 22 35.90 30.15 -8.11
N SER A 23 36.77 29.48 -8.86
CA SER A 23 37.27 28.13 -8.51
C SER A 23 38.28 28.16 -7.38
N CYS A 24 38.93 29.28 -7.13
CA CYS A 24 39.92 29.49 -6.07
C CYS A 24 39.32 30.08 -4.80
N HIS A 25 38.01 30.36 -4.76
CA HIS A 25 37.38 30.84 -3.55
C HIS A 25 37.45 29.77 -2.45
N ILE A 26 37.81 30.19 -1.25
CA ILE A 26 38.03 29.33 -0.08
C ILE A 26 36.84 28.39 0.17
N ASP A 27 35.61 28.90 0.06
CA ASP A 27 34.39 28.12 0.21
C ASP A 27 34.29 26.97 -0.81
N LYS A 28 34.66 27.25 -2.09
CA LYS A 28 34.65 26.22 -3.13
C LYS A 28 35.79 25.23 -2.99
N VAL A 29 36.99 25.71 -2.59
CA VAL A 29 38.14 24.83 -2.32
C VAL A 29 37.85 23.92 -1.12
N MET A 30 37.30 24.47 -0.04
CA MET A 30 36.93 23.69 1.16
C MET A 30 35.80 22.69 0.90
N HIS A 31 34.87 23.02 -0.01
CA HIS A 31 33.74 22.13 -0.37
C HIS A 31 34.00 21.33 -1.65
N ALA A 32 35.15 21.47 -2.28
CA ALA A 32 35.53 20.71 -3.46
C ALA A 32 35.71 19.24 -3.12
N GLN A 33 34.77 18.42 -3.55
CA GLN A 33 34.90 16.96 -3.47
C GLN A 33 35.62 16.46 -4.73
N SER A 34 36.55 15.51 -4.54
CA SER A 34 37.15 14.81 -5.66
C SER A 34 36.07 14.07 -6.48
N SER A 35 36.31 13.90 -7.78
CA SER A 35 35.40 13.10 -8.63
C SER A 35 35.14 11.71 -8.06
N GLN A 36 36.14 11.10 -7.47
CA GLN A 36 36.05 9.81 -6.82
C GLN A 36 35.12 9.84 -5.58
N GLN A 37 35.18 10.91 -4.78
CA GLN A 37 34.31 11.07 -3.62
C GLN A 37 32.86 11.29 -4.06
N ILE A 38 32.63 12.05 -5.11
CA ILE A 38 31.29 12.24 -5.70
C ILE A 38 30.72 10.90 -6.18
N GLU A 39 31.53 10.08 -6.85
CA GLU A 39 31.11 8.76 -7.33
C GLU A 39 30.76 7.82 -6.16
N LYS A 40 31.57 7.79 -5.10
CA LYS A 40 31.27 7.03 -3.88
C LYS A 40 29.97 7.48 -3.22
N ASN A 41 29.76 8.79 -3.09
CA ASN A 41 28.52 9.33 -2.52
C ASN A 41 27.30 8.98 -3.37
N ARG A 42 27.42 9.05 -4.69
CA ARG A 42 26.34 8.63 -5.63
C ARG A 42 26.02 7.15 -5.50
N LEU A 43 27.04 6.29 -5.42
CA LEU A 43 26.85 4.85 -5.25
C LEU A 43 26.11 4.54 -3.93
N HIS A 44 26.52 5.21 -2.85
CA HIS A 44 25.89 5.07 -1.55
C HIS A 44 24.38 5.40 -1.58
N VAL A 45 24.04 6.62 -2.06
CA VAL A 45 22.63 7.05 -2.19
C VAL A 45 21.86 6.16 -3.14
N LYS A 46 22.46 5.78 -4.28
CA LYS A 46 21.86 4.89 -5.27
C LYS A 46 21.50 3.54 -4.65
N THR A 47 22.37 2.97 -3.83
CA THR A 47 22.10 1.69 -3.15
C THR A 47 20.84 1.80 -2.27
N SER A 48 20.72 2.85 -1.46
CA SER A 48 19.54 3.07 -0.62
C SER A 48 18.26 3.26 -1.46
N ILE A 49 18.33 3.98 -2.58
CA ILE A 49 17.21 4.19 -3.49
C ILE A 49 16.78 2.87 -4.16
N ASP A 50 17.74 2.08 -4.64
CA ASP A 50 17.45 0.82 -5.33
C ASP A 50 16.80 -0.19 -4.37
N VAL A 51 17.27 -0.27 -3.12
CA VAL A 51 16.67 -1.11 -2.09
C VAL A 51 15.26 -0.64 -1.75
N ALA A 52 15.06 0.67 -1.52
CA ALA A 52 13.74 1.23 -1.24
C ALA A 52 12.76 0.93 -2.38
N ARG A 53 13.18 1.13 -3.62
CA ARG A 53 12.39 0.86 -4.82
C ARG A 53 12.02 -0.61 -4.93
N TRP A 54 12.97 -1.51 -4.70
CA TRP A 54 12.72 -2.95 -4.77
C TRP A 54 11.73 -3.40 -3.69
N LEU A 55 11.93 -3.00 -2.44
CA LEU A 55 11.03 -3.33 -1.33
C LEU A 55 9.62 -2.79 -1.56
N ALA A 56 9.50 -1.55 -2.03
CA ALA A 56 8.20 -0.96 -2.35
C ALA A 56 7.50 -1.73 -3.47
N PHE A 57 8.22 -2.12 -4.52
CA PHE A 57 7.66 -2.88 -5.64
C PHE A 57 7.21 -4.29 -5.23
N GLN A 58 7.92 -4.92 -4.28
CA GLN A 58 7.54 -6.24 -3.75
C GLN A 58 6.49 -6.16 -2.62
N GLY A 59 6.09 -4.97 -2.19
CA GLY A 59 5.17 -4.80 -1.06
C GLY A 59 5.74 -5.29 0.27
N CYS A 60 7.08 -5.29 0.41
CA CYS A 60 7.76 -5.75 1.62
C CYS A 60 7.85 -4.66 2.67
N ALA A 61 7.75 -5.03 3.95
CA ALA A 61 8.05 -4.13 5.05
C ALA A 61 9.52 -3.67 5.00
N PHE A 62 9.78 -2.42 5.36
CA PHE A 62 11.14 -1.87 5.36
C PHE A 62 11.87 -2.17 6.65
N ARG A 63 11.18 -2.00 7.78
CA ARG A 63 11.76 -2.03 9.13
C ARG A 63 11.68 -3.40 9.78
N GLY A 64 12.64 -3.65 10.71
CA GLY A 64 12.58 -4.74 11.66
C GLY A 64 12.01 -4.31 13.01
N HIS A 65 11.79 -5.26 13.91
CA HIS A 65 11.42 -4.98 15.30
C HIS A 65 12.57 -4.35 16.07
N ASP A 66 13.81 -4.75 15.75
CA ASP A 66 15.03 -4.28 16.38
C ASP A 66 16.05 -3.92 15.29
N GLU A 67 16.34 -2.63 15.13
CA GLU A 67 17.31 -2.09 14.16
C GLU A 67 18.66 -1.76 14.82
N THR A 68 18.89 -2.23 16.05
CA THR A 68 20.18 -2.03 16.76
C THR A 68 21.31 -2.78 16.06
N ILE A 69 22.55 -2.36 16.36
CA ILE A 69 23.76 -2.94 15.74
C ILE A 69 23.96 -4.43 16.10
N ASN A 70 23.40 -4.86 17.23
CA ASN A 70 23.49 -6.23 17.71
C ASN A 70 22.32 -7.11 17.25
N SER A 71 21.36 -6.56 16.51
CA SER A 71 20.23 -7.31 16.01
C SER A 71 20.66 -8.34 14.98
N ARG A 72 20.14 -9.57 15.11
CA ARG A 72 20.35 -10.62 14.10
C ARG A 72 19.56 -10.38 12.81
N ASN A 73 18.51 -9.55 12.88
CA ASN A 73 17.69 -9.14 11.74
C ASN A 73 17.25 -7.69 11.95
N SER A 74 17.95 -6.77 11.29
CA SER A 74 17.71 -5.34 11.39
C SER A 74 16.59 -4.84 10.48
N GLY A 75 15.81 -5.76 9.87
CA GLY A 75 14.73 -5.45 8.94
C GLY A 75 15.17 -5.46 7.47
N ASN A 76 14.19 -5.64 6.58
CA ASN A 76 14.46 -5.92 5.17
C ASN A 76 15.31 -4.84 4.48
N PHE A 77 15.17 -3.58 4.85
CA PHE A 77 15.94 -2.49 4.25
C PHE A 77 17.45 -2.63 4.54
N ILE A 78 17.79 -2.81 5.79
CA ILE A 78 19.20 -2.94 6.22
C ILE A 78 19.77 -4.28 5.76
N GLU A 79 19.03 -5.37 5.89
CA GLU A 79 19.47 -6.70 5.46
C GLU A 79 19.71 -6.77 3.94
N MET A 80 18.88 -6.09 3.14
CA MET A 80 19.09 -6.01 1.69
C MET A 80 20.36 -5.20 1.34
N ILE A 81 20.64 -4.11 2.07
CA ILE A 81 21.90 -3.38 1.90
C ILE A 81 23.10 -4.27 2.25
N LYS A 82 23.02 -5.04 3.36
CA LYS A 82 24.06 -6.01 3.73
C LYS A 82 24.26 -7.05 2.64
N LEU A 83 23.17 -7.57 2.08
CA LEU A 83 23.21 -8.53 0.96
C LEU A 83 23.91 -7.93 -0.25
N LEU A 84 23.57 -6.73 -0.69
CA LEU A 84 24.23 -6.07 -1.81
C LEU A 84 25.71 -5.82 -1.54
N ALA A 85 26.07 -5.44 -0.32
CA ALA A 85 27.46 -5.24 0.10
C ALA A 85 28.26 -6.57 0.07
N SER A 86 27.64 -7.71 0.38
CA SER A 86 28.30 -9.02 0.34
C SER A 86 28.68 -9.48 -1.07
N TYR A 87 28.00 -8.99 -2.11
CA TYR A 87 28.27 -9.32 -3.51
C TYR A 87 29.06 -8.24 -4.27
N ASN A 88 29.20 -7.04 -3.71
CA ASN A 88 29.85 -5.93 -4.39
C ASN A 88 30.73 -5.12 -3.43
N GLU A 89 32.05 -5.29 -3.55
CA GLU A 89 33.05 -4.60 -2.73
C GLU A 89 32.93 -3.08 -2.81
N LYS A 90 32.63 -2.49 -3.98
CA LYS A 90 32.44 -1.04 -4.10
C LYS A 90 31.25 -0.55 -3.28
N VAL A 91 30.18 -1.35 -3.18
CA VAL A 91 29.03 -1.05 -2.34
C VAL A 91 29.44 -1.22 -0.88
N ALA A 92 30.13 -2.30 -0.52
CA ALA A 92 30.60 -2.55 0.84
C ALA A 92 31.43 -1.37 1.38
N ASP A 93 32.27 -0.79 0.54
CA ASP A 93 33.17 0.36 0.90
C ASP A 93 32.43 1.65 1.27
N VAL A 94 31.15 1.78 0.89
CA VAL A 94 30.41 3.05 1.03
C VAL A 94 29.16 2.97 1.88
N VAL A 95 28.71 1.77 2.31
CA VAL A 95 27.45 1.59 3.06
C VAL A 95 27.67 1.19 4.52
N LEU A 96 26.63 1.32 5.32
CA LEU A 96 26.56 0.88 6.73
C LEU A 96 27.70 1.42 7.60
N MET A 97 28.61 0.54 8.03
CA MET A 97 29.72 0.92 8.90
C MET A 97 30.78 1.76 8.19
N ASN A 98 30.91 1.59 6.88
CA ASN A 98 31.86 2.33 6.05
C ASN A 98 31.29 3.66 5.53
N ALA A 99 29.99 3.90 5.77
CA ALA A 99 29.35 5.16 5.46
C ALA A 99 29.73 6.27 6.44
N PRO A 100 29.78 7.55 6.00
CA PRO A 100 29.97 8.68 6.90
C PRO A 100 28.92 8.68 8.01
N LEU A 101 29.33 8.95 9.25
CA LEU A 101 28.44 8.89 10.43
C LEU A 101 27.18 9.75 10.31
N THR A 102 27.33 10.91 9.65
CA THR A 102 26.24 11.89 9.45
C THR A 102 25.38 11.64 8.21
N ALA A 103 25.76 10.68 7.36
CA ALA A 103 25.13 10.46 6.06
C ALA A 103 24.98 8.97 5.71
N LYS A 104 24.42 8.18 6.62
CA LYS A 104 24.23 6.72 6.40
C LYS A 104 23.10 6.37 5.42
N TYR A 105 22.18 7.27 5.17
CA TYR A 105 21.00 7.10 4.29
C TYR A 105 20.14 5.86 4.60
N THR A 106 20.15 5.40 5.86
CA THR A 106 19.41 4.20 6.27
C THR A 106 18.28 4.51 7.27
N SER A 107 18.18 5.74 7.76
CA SER A 107 17.19 6.11 8.77
C SER A 107 15.75 5.99 8.21
N PRO A 108 14.75 5.74 9.09
CA PRO A 108 13.35 5.71 8.70
C PRO A 108 12.85 6.99 8.03
N GLN A 109 13.44 8.13 8.38
CA GLN A 109 13.13 9.40 7.75
C GLN A 109 13.61 9.41 6.30
N ILE A 110 14.85 9.03 6.03
CA ILE A 110 15.42 8.94 4.67
C ILE A 110 14.64 7.94 3.82
N GLN A 111 14.26 6.78 4.39
CA GLN A 111 13.43 5.81 3.69
C GLN A 111 12.11 6.44 3.21
N ARG A 112 11.43 7.22 4.06
CA ARG A 112 10.22 7.95 3.70
C ARG A 112 10.48 9.03 2.64
N GLU A 113 11.56 9.79 2.76
CA GLU A 113 11.94 10.80 1.78
C GLU A 113 12.19 10.19 0.40
N ILE A 114 12.89 9.04 0.33
CA ILE A 114 13.09 8.29 -0.92
C ILE A 114 11.73 7.89 -1.51
N LEU A 115 10.83 7.34 -0.71
CA LEU A 115 9.49 6.95 -1.16
C LEU A 115 8.68 8.15 -1.66
N HIS A 116 8.75 9.30 -0.97
CA HIS A 116 8.11 10.54 -1.42
C HIS A 116 8.64 10.99 -2.78
N VAL A 117 9.96 11.01 -2.96
CA VAL A 117 10.58 11.39 -4.25
C VAL A 117 10.16 10.44 -5.37
N LEU A 118 10.07 9.13 -5.09
CA LEU A 118 9.59 8.14 -6.07
C LEU A 118 8.12 8.37 -6.41
N ALA A 119 7.26 8.59 -5.40
CA ALA A 119 5.84 8.87 -5.60
C ALA A 119 5.62 10.16 -6.41
N ASP A 120 6.37 11.23 -6.10
CA ASP A 120 6.27 12.49 -6.84
C ASP A 120 6.69 12.35 -8.30
N LYS A 121 7.71 11.53 -8.59
CA LYS A 121 8.09 11.24 -9.98
C LYS A 121 6.97 10.51 -10.74
N VAL A 122 6.32 9.55 -10.09
CA VAL A 122 5.16 8.83 -10.68
C VAL A 122 4.01 9.80 -10.91
N ARG A 123 3.65 10.62 -9.91
CA ARG A 123 2.59 11.63 -10.06
C ARG A 123 2.89 12.62 -11.17
N LYS A 124 4.12 13.14 -11.25
CA LYS A 124 4.54 14.03 -12.35
C LYS A 124 4.38 13.37 -13.71
N GLN A 125 4.71 12.08 -13.83
CA GLN A 125 4.51 11.37 -15.09
C GLN A 125 3.02 11.23 -15.43
N ILE A 126 2.16 10.91 -14.45
CA ILE A 126 0.71 10.86 -14.64
C ILE A 126 0.17 12.21 -15.10
N LEU A 127 0.61 13.31 -14.48
CA LEU A 127 0.22 14.66 -14.86
C LEU A 127 0.67 15.01 -16.29
N LEU A 128 1.88 14.60 -16.69
CA LEU A 128 2.36 14.77 -18.07
C LEU A 128 1.53 13.95 -19.09
N ASP A 129 1.05 12.78 -18.68
CA ASP A 129 0.19 11.96 -19.54
C ASP A 129 -1.22 12.55 -19.67
N ILE A 130 -1.77 13.13 -18.58
CA ILE A 130 -3.08 13.81 -18.57
C ILE A 130 -3.02 15.15 -19.32
N ARG A 131 -1.97 15.94 -19.08
CA ARG A 131 -1.85 17.32 -19.62
C ARG A 131 -3.11 18.15 -19.31
N ASP A 132 -3.65 18.83 -20.36
CA ASP A 132 -4.88 19.63 -20.29
C ASP A 132 -6.13 18.82 -20.71
N TYR A 133 -6.01 17.50 -20.84
CA TYR A 133 -7.12 16.64 -21.25
C TYR A 133 -8.17 16.47 -20.13
N LYS A 134 -9.34 16.02 -20.54
CA LYS A 134 -10.43 15.69 -19.62
C LYS A 134 -10.13 14.37 -18.92
N PHE A 135 -10.51 14.29 -17.66
CA PHE A 135 -10.32 13.10 -16.85
C PHE A 135 -11.55 12.79 -15.98
N CYS A 136 -11.59 11.59 -15.45
CA CYS A 136 -12.56 11.16 -14.47
C CYS A 136 -11.86 10.86 -13.15
N ILE A 137 -12.54 11.09 -12.05
CA ILE A 137 -12.10 10.67 -10.72
C ILE A 137 -12.80 9.38 -10.33
N ILE A 138 -12.05 8.44 -9.75
CA ILE A 138 -12.59 7.25 -9.11
C ILE A 138 -12.12 7.28 -7.68
N VAL A 139 -13.07 7.18 -6.74
CA VAL A 139 -12.81 7.30 -5.30
C VAL A 139 -13.29 6.05 -4.59
N ASP A 140 -12.49 5.55 -3.67
CA ASP A 140 -12.84 4.46 -2.78
C ASP A 140 -12.35 4.75 -1.37
N GLU A 141 -13.13 4.39 -0.38
CA GLU A 141 -12.79 4.57 1.03
C GLU A 141 -12.47 3.22 1.67
N SER A 142 -11.43 3.19 2.46
CA SER A 142 -11.06 2.00 3.20
C SER A 142 -10.45 2.36 4.55
N ARG A 143 -10.74 1.55 5.53
CA ARG A 143 -10.13 1.68 6.85
C ARG A 143 -8.82 0.91 6.90
N ASP A 144 -7.74 1.57 7.32
CA ASP A 144 -6.44 0.92 7.50
C ASP A 144 -6.37 0.09 8.80
N GLU A 145 -5.28 -0.65 8.99
CA GLU A 145 -5.04 -1.46 10.21
C GLU A 145 -5.01 -0.61 11.48
N SER A 146 -4.67 0.70 11.37
CA SER A 146 -4.70 1.66 12.47
C SER A 146 -6.11 2.22 12.72
N LYS A 147 -7.13 1.72 12.02
CA LYS A 147 -8.53 2.15 12.06
C LYS A 147 -8.74 3.60 11.59
N ARG A 148 -7.85 4.12 10.75
CA ARG A 148 -7.98 5.42 10.12
C ARG A 148 -8.68 5.28 8.78
N GLU A 149 -9.58 6.21 8.48
CA GLU A 149 -10.23 6.25 7.18
C GLU A 149 -9.26 6.80 6.13
N GLN A 150 -9.03 6.03 5.09
CA GLN A 150 -8.17 6.37 3.96
C GLN A 150 -9.03 6.49 2.70
N MET A 151 -8.88 7.59 2.00
CA MET A 151 -9.53 7.82 0.71
C MET A 151 -8.51 7.64 -0.40
N ALA A 152 -8.75 6.68 -1.29
CA ALA A 152 -7.96 6.45 -2.49
C ALA A 152 -8.53 7.24 -3.66
N LEU A 153 -7.67 7.96 -4.38
CA LEU A 153 -8.02 8.68 -5.60
C LEU A 153 -7.31 8.05 -6.80
N VAL A 154 -8.10 7.63 -7.77
CA VAL A 154 -7.64 7.13 -9.07
C VAL A 154 -8.10 8.08 -10.16
N LEU A 155 -7.23 8.43 -11.09
CA LEU A 155 -7.54 9.23 -12.26
C LEU A 155 -7.68 8.33 -13.49
N ARG A 156 -8.80 8.46 -14.19
CA ARG A 156 -9.07 7.78 -15.46
C ARG A 156 -9.11 8.80 -16.59
N PHE A 157 -8.33 8.58 -17.61
CA PHE A 157 -8.21 9.50 -18.75
C PHE A 157 -7.86 8.75 -20.03
N VAL A 158 -7.94 9.44 -21.16
CA VAL A 158 -7.48 8.94 -22.45
C VAL A 158 -6.13 9.58 -22.74
N ASP A 159 -5.13 8.76 -22.99
CA ASP A 159 -3.80 9.27 -23.34
C ASP A 159 -3.73 9.80 -24.79
N LYS A 160 -2.57 10.35 -25.17
CA LYS A 160 -2.31 10.91 -26.49
C LYS A 160 -2.48 9.90 -27.64
N ASP A 161 -2.36 8.61 -27.36
CA ASP A 161 -2.46 7.51 -28.32
C ASP A 161 -3.87 6.93 -28.38
N GLY A 162 -4.84 7.51 -27.65
CA GLY A 162 -6.25 7.10 -27.60
C GLY A 162 -6.54 5.96 -26.63
N PHE A 163 -5.59 5.52 -25.82
CA PHE A 163 -5.82 4.45 -24.86
C PHE A 163 -6.37 4.97 -23.53
N ILE A 164 -7.34 4.25 -22.99
CA ILE A 164 -7.86 4.52 -21.64
C ILE A 164 -6.81 4.09 -20.62
N LYS A 165 -6.46 4.99 -19.74
CA LYS A 165 -5.55 4.76 -18.61
C LYS A 165 -6.30 4.99 -17.30
N GLU A 166 -6.08 4.09 -16.34
CA GLU A 166 -6.43 4.29 -14.93
C GLU A 166 -5.13 4.30 -14.12
N ARG A 167 -4.95 5.34 -13.34
CA ARG A 167 -3.73 5.54 -12.54
C ARG A 167 -4.11 5.87 -11.11
N PHE A 168 -3.64 5.05 -10.17
CA PHE A 168 -3.66 5.41 -8.75
C PHE A 168 -2.86 6.72 -8.58
N PHE A 169 -3.50 7.72 -8.01
CA PHE A 169 -2.93 9.06 -7.95
C PHE A 169 -2.53 9.43 -6.53
N ASP A 170 -3.43 9.24 -5.56
CA ASP A 170 -3.14 9.56 -4.18
C ASP A 170 -3.93 8.70 -3.17
N LEU A 171 -3.40 8.65 -1.95
CA LEU A 171 -4.06 8.10 -0.77
C LEU A 171 -4.07 9.18 0.31
N TYR A 172 -5.25 9.59 0.72
CA TYR A 172 -5.43 10.70 1.65
C TYR A 172 -6.17 10.24 2.91
N HIS A 173 -5.62 10.59 4.08
CA HIS A 173 -6.31 10.36 5.34
C HIS A 173 -7.41 11.39 5.54
N VAL A 174 -8.64 10.92 5.70
CA VAL A 174 -9.80 11.75 6.01
C VAL A 174 -10.22 11.57 7.45
N GLN A 175 -10.65 12.66 8.09
CA GLN A 175 -11.07 12.62 9.50
C GLN A 175 -12.41 11.94 9.68
N ASP A 176 -13.29 12.10 8.70
CA ASP A 176 -14.60 11.49 8.61
C ASP A 176 -14.96 11.22 7.14
N THR A 177 -16.01 10.46 6.94
CA THR A 177 -16.52 10.10 5.61
C THR A 177 -17.70 10.96 5.17
N SER A 178 -17.86 12.19 5.73
CA SER A 178 -18.90 13.08 5.26
C SER A 178 -18.64 13.55 3.83
N SER A 179 -19.70 13.75 3.07
CA SER A 179 -19.62 14.17 1.66
C SER A 179 -18.79 15.44 1.47
N MET A 180 -18.90 16.38 2.41
CA MET A 180 -18.17 17.66 2.35
C MET A 180 -16.67 17.46 2.65
N THR A 181 -16.32 16.62 3.64
CA THR A 181 -14.93 16.30 3.96
C THR A 181 -14.26 15.61 2.75
N LEU A 182 -14.92 14.66 2.13
CA LEU A 182 -14.41 13.98 0.93
C LEU A 182 -14.25 14.93 -0.25
N LYS A 183 -15.26 15.78 -0.51
CA LYS A 183 -15.21 16.79 -1.58
C LYS A 183 -14.04 17.74 -1.40
N ASN A 184 -13.85 18.26 -0.18
CA ASN A 184 -12.75 19.17 0.12
C ASN A 184 -11.40 18.48 -0.05
N ALA A 185 -11.23 17.26 0.48
CA ALA A 185 -10.00 16.48 0.33
C ALA A 185 -9.65 16.23 -1.15
N ILE A 186 -10.64 15.85 -1.97
CA ILE A 186 -10.42 15.67 -3.42
C ILE A 186 -10.02 16.98 -4.07
N SER A 187 -10.72 18.07 -3.75
CA SER A 187 -10.44 19.40 -4.31
C SER A 187 -9.04 19.90 -3.93
N ASP A 188 -8.61 19.66 -2.69
CA ASP A 188 -7.27 20.00 -2.21
C ASP A 188 -6.20 19.21 -2.95
N ILE A 189 -6.40 17.90 -3.15
CA ILE A 189 -5.48 17.05 -3.93
C ILE A 189 -5.38 17.56 -5.37
N LEU A 190 -6.51 17.79 -6.03
CA LEU A 190 -6.53 18.27 -7.41
C LEU A 190 -5.85 19.64 -7.55
N SER A 191 -6.16 20.57 -6.66
CA SER A 191 -5.58 21.91 -6.64
C SER A 191 -4.08 21.89 -6.36
N HIS A 192 -3.63 21.08 -5.40
CA HIS A 192 -2.20 20.91 -5.10
C HIS A 192 -1.39 20.46 -6.31
N HIS A 193 -2.00 19.67 -7.18
CA HIS A 193 -1.38 19.14 -8.40
C HIS A 193 -1.75 19.92 -9.67
N CYS A 194 -2.36 21.10 -9.53
CA CYS A 194 -2.76 21.96 -10.65
C CYS A 194 -3.72 21.27 -11.64
N LEU A 195 -4.54 20.32 -11.16
CA LEU A 195 -5.61 19.71 -11.94
C LEU A 195 -6.89 20.52 -11.78
N ASP A 196 -7.42 21.05 -12.89
CA ASP A 196 -8.63 21.84 -12.88
C ASP A 196 -9.88 20.95 -12.75
N ILE A 197 -10.70 21.24 -11.72
CA ILE A 197 -11.98 20.56 -11.48
C ILE A 197 -12.92 20.66 -12.70
N GLN A 198 -12.85 21.76 -13.47
CA GLN A 198 -13.63 21.95 -14.69
C GLN A 198 -13.25 20.98 -15.83
N ASN A 199 -12.15 20.25 -15.65
CA ASN A 199 -11.73 19.19 -16.59
C ASN A 199 -12.29 17.81 -16.23
N ILE A 200 -12.98 17.66 -15.09
CA ILE A 200 -13.65 16.41 -14.72
C ILE A 200 -14.81 16.13 -15.68
N ARG A 201 -14.91 14.90 -16.18
CA ARG A 201 -16.02 14.42 -17.05
C ARG A 201 -16.78 13.26 -16.45
N GLY A 202 -16.24 12.66 -15.40
CA GLY A 202 -16.91 11.58 -14.70
C GLY A 202 -16.43 11.44 -13.28
N GLN A 203 -17.31 10.96 -12.42
CA GLN A 203 -17.04 10.65 -11.03
C GLN A 203 -17.59 9.26 -10.76
N GLY A 204 -16.70 8.35 -10.29
CA GLY A 204 -17.01 6.95 -10.09
C GLY A 204 -16.74 6.52 -8.65
N TYR A 205 -17.76 6.05 -7.94
CA TYR A 205 -17.64 5.49 -6.60
C TYR A 205 -18.79 4.53 -6.29
N ASP A 206 -18.80 3.95 -5.12
CA ASP A 206 -19.84 3.05 -4.68
C ASP A 206 -21.18 3.79 -4.45
N GLY A 207 -22.19 3.02 -4.04
CA GLY A 207 -23.54 3.56 -3.79
C GLY A 207 -23.78 3.94 -2.34
N ALA A 208 -22.75 4.19 -1.55
CA ALA A 208 -22.90 4.59 -0.15
C ALA A 208 -23.70 5.91 -0.02
N SER A 209 -24.37 6.08 1.09
CA SER A 209 -25.31 7.19 1.32
C SER A 209 -24.66 8.58 1.32
N ASN A 210 -23.36 8.66 1.63
CA ASN A 210 -22.54 9.86 1.58
C ASN A 210 -22.00 10.15 0.17
N MET A 211 -21.98 9.13 -0.70
CA MET A 211 -21.43 9.21 -2.05
C MET A 211 -22.47 9.52 -3.11
N ARG A 212 -23.64 8.88 -3.03
CA ARG A 212 -24.68 8.91 -4.06
C ARG A 212 -25.99 9.50 -3.55
N GLY A 213 -26.56 10.46 -4.28
CA GLY A 213 -27.87 11.07 -4.02
C GLY A 213 -28.02 12.40 -4.71
N GLU A 214 -29.19 13.03 -4.54
CA GLU A 214 -29.52 14.29 -5.20
C GLU A 214 -29.13 15.54 -4.38
N TRP A 215 -29.00 15.41 -3.06
CA TRP A 215 -28.80 16.53 -2.16
C TRP A 215 -27.63 16.32 -1.20
N ASN A 216 -26.72 17.29 -1.17
CA ASN A 216 -25.61 17.38 -0.20
C ASN A 216 -24.71 16.13 -0.09
N VAL A 217 -24.69 15.29 -1.12
CA VAL A 217 -23.81 14.14 -1.23
C VAL A 217 -22.68 14.43 -2.22
N LEU A 218 -21.61 13.64 -2.17
CA LEU A 218 -20.41 13.88 -2.97
C LEU A 218 -20.73 14.05 -4.46
N GLN A 219 -21.60 13.22 -5.01
CA GLN A 219 -22.09 13.33 -6.40
C GLN A 219 -22.66 14.70 -6.72
N ALA A 220 -23.59 15.19 -5.88
CA ALA A 220 -24.27 16.46 -6.10
C ALA A 220 -23.31 17.65 -5.94
N LEU A 221 -22.40 17.58 -4.97
CA LEU A 221 -21.41 18.64 -4.74
C LEU A 221 -20.50 18.84 -5.95
N PHE A 222 -20.03 17.77 -6.59
CA PHE A 222 -19.24 17.88 -7.82
C PHE A 222 -20.08 18.31 -9.03
N LEU A 223 -21.32 17.83 -9.19
CA LEU A 223 -22.19 18.24 -10.28
C LEU A 223 -22.55 19.73 -10.21
N ASN A 224 -22.73 20.29 -9.01
CA ASN A 224 -22.99 21.71 -8.84
C ASN A 224 -21.80 22.59 -9.28
N GLU A 225 -20.59 22.11 -9.08
CA GLU A 225 -19.36 22.83 -9.43
C GLU A 225 -18.93 22.56 -10.88
N CYS A 226 -19.09 21.32 -11.35
CA CYS A 226 -18.79 20.87 -12.71
C CYS A 226 -19.95 20.05 -13.26
N PRO A 227 -20.91 20.65 -14.00
CA PRO A 227 -22.09 19.95 -14.51
C PRO A 227 -21.79 18.81 -15.47
N CYS A 228 -20.57 18.77 -16.03
CA CYS A 228 -20.11 17.71 -16.91
C CYS A 228 -19.50 16.51 -16.17
N ALA A 229 -19.39 16.53 -14.86
CA ALA A 229 -18.85 15.44 -14.06
C ALA A 229 -19.92 14.37 -13.78
N TYR A 230 -20.29 13.60 -14.81
CA TYR A 230 -21.36 12.60 -14.69
C TYR A 230 -20.98 11.48 -13.71
N TYR A 231 -21.92 11.15 -12.81
CA TYR A 231 -21.74 10.06 -11.87
C TYR A 231 -21.94 8.69 -12.51
N VAL A 232 -21.03 7.79 -12.21
CA VAL A 232 -21.10 6.37 -12.56
C VAL A 232 -20.95 5.54 -11.30
N HIS A 233 -21.97 4.74 -10.99
CA HIS A 233 -21.85 3.78 -9.88
C HIS A 233 -20.83 2.70 -10.23
N CYS A 234 -19.89 2.44 -9.35
CA CYS A 234 -18.83 1.45 -9.52
C CYS A 234 -19.40 0.09 -9.97
N PHE A 235 -19.02 -0.36 -11.15
CA PHE A 235 -19.55 -1.62 -11.71
C PHE A 235 -19.13 -2.84 -10.89
N ALA A 236 -17.92 -2.83 -10.30
CA ALA A 236 -17.48 -3.90 -9.42
C ALA A 236 -18.37 -4.00 -8.17
N HIS A 237 -18.74 -2.86 -7.59
CA HIS A 237 -19.67 -2.84 -6.46
C HIS A 237 -21.08 -3.30 -6.86
N ARG A 238 -21.59 -2.84 -8.01
CA ARG A 238 -22.89 -3.30 -8.55
C ARG A 238 -22.92 -4.80 -8.80
N LEU A 239 -21.84 -5.36 -9.36
CA LEU A 239 -21.74 -6.81 -9.54
C LEU A 239 -21.79 -7.56 -8.21
N GLN A 240 -21.05 -7.08 -7.21
CA GLN A 240 -21.08 -7.68 -5.88
C GLN A 240 -22.46 -7.65 -5.25
N LEU A 241 -23.16 -6.52 -5.33
CA LEU A 241 -24.53 -6.40 -4.84
C LEU A 241 -25.50 -7.33 -5.58
N ALA A 242 -25.38 -7.46 -6.89
CA ALA A 242 -26.20 -8.36 -7.71
C ALA A 242 -25.98 -9.83 -7.31
N LEU A 243 -24.72 -10.25 -7.11
CA LEU A 243 -24.39 -11.62 -6.68
C LEU A 243 -24.94 -11.91 -5.27
N ILE A 244 -24.83 -10.95 -4.34
CA ILE A 244 -25.40 -11.09 -2.99
C ILE A 244 -26.93 -11.17 -3.05
N ALA A 245 -27.59 -10.32 -3.85
CA ALA A 245 -29.03 -10.37 -4.03
C ALA A 245 -29.46 -11.73 -4.57
N ALA A 246 -28.83 -12.20 -5.65
CA ALA A 246 -29.11 -13.51 -6.24
C ALA A 246 -28.89 -14.67 -5.23
N SER A 247 -27.84 -14.59 -4.42
CA SER A 247 -27.56 -15.61 -3.39
C SER A 247 -28.62 -15.65 -2.29
N LYS A 248 -29.23 -14.51 -1.96
CA LYS A 248 -30.29 -14.41 -0.95
C LYS A 248 -31.63 -15.00 -1.43
N GLU A 249 -31.89 -14.97 -2.75
CA GLU A 249 -33.10 -15.55 -3.32
C GLU A 249 -33.07 -17.08 -3.35
N VAL A 250 -31.88 -17.69 -3.38
CA VAL A 250 -31.72 -19.14 -3.34
C VAL A 250 -31.65 -19.59 -1.88
N SER A 251 -32.75 -20.10 -1.36
CA SER A 251 -32.89 -20.46 0.09
C SER A 251 -31.76 -21.34 0.62
N SER A 252 -31.31 -22.34 -0.14
CA SER A 252 -30.20 -23.21 0.27
C SER A 252 -28.86 -22.47 0.40
N ILE A 253 -28.55 -21.55 -0.52
CA ILE A 253 -27.34 -20.72 -0.49
C ILE A 253 -27.41 -19.73 0.68
N TYR A 254 -28.54 -19.07 0.84
CA TYR A 254 -28.76 -18.15 1.96
C TYR A 254 -28.57 -18.86 3.30
N GLN A 255 -29.23 -20.02 3.49
CA GLN A 255 -29.13 -20.81 4.72
C GLN A 255 -27.69 -21.29 4.99
N PHE A 256 -26.96 -21.68 3.94
CA PHE A 256 -25.54 -22.05 4.02
C PHE A 256 -24.70 -20.92 4.60
N PHE A 257 -24.78 -19.71 4.04
CA PHE A 257 -23.99 -18.57 4.53
C PHE A 257 -24.41 -18.09 5.92
N GLN A 258 -25.70 -18.18 6.26
CA GLN A 258 -26.18 -17.91 7.61
C GLN A 258 -25.57 -18.89 8.64
N ASN A 259 -25.58 -20.16 8.34
CA ASN A 259 -24.99 -21.18 9.20
C ASN A 259 -23.48 -21.02 9.31
N LEU A 260 -22.80 -20.72 8.20
CA LEU A 260 -21.36 -20.46 8.17
C LEU A 260 -20.99 -19.25 9.04
N ASN A 261 -21.69 -18.13 8.88
CA ASN A 261 -21.48 -16.93 9.69
C ASN A 261 -21.72 -17.19 11.19
N PHE A 262 -22.73 -17.99 11.51
CA PHE A 262 -23.01 -18.38 12.90
C PHE A 262 -21.84 -19.16 13.51
N ILE A 263 -21.29 -20.15 12.79
CA ILE A 263 -20.13 -20.92 13.25
C ILE A 263 -18.91 -20.01 13.43
N ILE A 264 -18.62 -19.14 12.46
CA ILE A 264 -17.51 -18.20 12.53
C ILE A 264 -17.65 -17.30 13.77
N ASN A 265 -18.83 -16.75 14.01
CA ASN A 265 -19.08 -15.90 15.18
C ASN A 265 -18.86 -16.66 16.50
N ILE A 266 -19.27 -17.91 16.60
CA ILE A 266 -19.05 -18.75 17.80
C ILE A 266 -17.56 -18.98 18.03
N VAL A 267 -16.81 -19.32 17.00
CA VAL A 267 -15.37 -19.60 17.11
C VAL A 267 -14.60 -18.32 17.45
N THR A 268 -14.87 -17.21 16.75
CA THR A 268 -14.14 -15.95 16.92
C THR A 268 -14.53 -15.19 18.19
N ALA A 269 -15.67 -15.47 18.80
CA ALA A 269 -16.09 -14.83 20.05
C ALA A 269 -15.27 -15.25 21.30
N SER A 270 -14.39 -16.26 21.19
CA SER A 270 -13.59 -16.75 22.32
C SER A 270 -12.19 -17.10 21.85
N SER A 271 -11.17 -16.45 22.42
CA SER A 271 -9.75 -16.76 22.16
C SER A 271 -9.45 -18.25 22.36
N LYS A 272 -9.99 -18.85 23.43
CA LYS A 272 -9.83 -20.30 23.69
C LYS A 272 -10.35 -21.17 22.55
N ARG A 273 -11.51 -20.82 21.95
CA ARG A 273 -12.07 -21.58 20.82
C ARG A 273 -11.28 -21.35 19.55
N HIS A 274 -10.82 -20.13 19.34
CA HIS A 274 -9.96 -19.78 18.23
C HIS A 274 -8.65 -20.57 18.26
N ASP A 275 -7.99 -20.62 19.42
CA ASP A 275 -6.73 -21.37 19.60
C ASP A 275 -6.94 -22.88 19.43
N GLN A 276 -8.04 -23.43 19.97
CA GLN A 276 -8.40 -24.83 19.76
C GLN A 276 -8.67 -25.15 18.30
N PHE A 277 -9.28 -24.21 17.56
CA PHE A 277 -9.54 -24.34 16.15
C PHE A 277 -8.22 -24.31 15.35
N GLN A 278 -7.32 -23.39 15.64
CA GLN A 278 -6.00 -23.31 15.00
C GLN A 278 -5.15 -24.58 15.28
N ALA A 279 -5.08 -25.02 16.52
CA ALA A 279 -4.36 -26.24 16.89
C ALA A 279 -4.85 -27.45 16.11
N ALA A 280 -6.12 -27.51 15.91
CA ALA A 280 -6.74 -28.57 15.18
C ALA A 280 -6.50 -28.51 13.66
N GLN A 281 -6.47 -27.31 13.06
CA GLN A 281 -6.05 -27.14 11.66
C GLN A 281 -4.60 -27.59 11.45
N ILE A 282 -3.71 -27.24 12.36
CA ILE A 282 -2.30 -27.64 12.31
C ILE A 282 -2.19 -29.16 12.32
N SER A 283 -2.85 -29.82 13.28
CA SER A 283 -2.83 -31.29 13.38
C SER A 283 -3.36 -31.99 12.14
N GLU A 284 -4.35 -31.41 11.49
CA GLU A 284 -4.91 -31.97 10.26
C GLU A 284 -3.98 -31.76 9.06
N PHE A 285 -3.36 -30.60 8.94
CA PHE A 285 -2.34 -30.37 7.90
C PHE A 285 -1.15 -31.33 8.04
N GLU A 286 -0.68 -31.55 9.27
CA GLU A 286 0.37 -32.54 9.55
C GLU A 286 -0.06 -33.95 9.16
N HIS A 287 -1.32 -34.32 9.43
CA HIS A 287 -1.86 -35.63 9.05
C HIS A 287 -1.95 -35.79 7.52
N LEU A 288 -2.53 -34.80 6.82
CA LEU A 288 -2.66 -34.82 5.36
C LEU A 288 -1.32 -34.85 4.65
N GLN A 289 -0.34 -34.14 5.22
CA GLN A 289 1.05 -34.17 4.72
C GLN A 289 1.68 -35.56 4.92
N ALA A 290 1.43 -36.21 6.07
CA ALA A 290 1.98 -37.52 6.37
C ALA A 290 1.41 -38.63 5.46
N ILE A 291 0.15 -38.52 5.01
CA ILE A 291 -0.47 -39.48 4.08
C ILE A 291 -0.28 -39.10 2.60
N GLY A 292 0.42 -37.99 2.30
CA GLY A 292 0.72 -37.56 0.92
C GLY A 292 -0.47 -36.99 0.15
N GLU A 293 -1.57 -36.66 0.82
CA GLU A 293 -2.75 -36.01 0.21
C GLU A 293 -2.59 -34.49 0.10
N LEU A 294 -1.58 -33.91 0.74
CA LEU A 294 -1.30 -32.47 0.70
C LEU A 294 0.08 -32.23 0.10
N GLU A 295 0.12 -31.60 -1.08
CA GLU A 295 1.37 -31.12 -1.64
C GLU A 295 1.90 -29.92 -0.86
N THR A 296 3.18 -29.96 -0.47
CA THR A 296 3.87 -28.83 0.14
C THR A 296 4.18 -27.77 -0.91
N SER A 297 3.26 -26.86 -1.18
CA SER A 297 3.53 -25.68 -2.00
C SER A 297 3.44 -24.40 -1.20
N THR A 298 4.28 -23.44 -1.58
CA THR A 298 4.43 -22.15 -0.94
C THR A 298 3.10 -21.39 -0.88
N GLY A 299 2.52 -21.27 0.34
CA GLY A 299 1.46 -20.34 0.66
C GLY A 299 0.04 -20.90 0.78
N PHE A 300 -0.27 -22.12 0.31
CA PHE A 300 -1.63 -22.67 0.43
C PHE A 300 -1.94 -23.28 1.81
N ASN A 301 -0.93 -23.70 2.53
CA ASN A 301 -1.07 -24.46 3.78
C ASN A 301 -0.85 -23.57 5.04
N GLN A 302 -1.13 -22.27 4.93
CA GLN A 302 -1.03 -21.37 6.08
C GLN A 302 -2.29 -21.46 6.93
N VAL A 303 -2.09 -21.61 8.25
CA VAL A 303 -3.16 -21.51 9.22
C VAL A 303 -3.75 -20.10 9.17
N GLY A 304 -4.96 -19.98 8.66
CA GLY A 304 -5.64 -18.71 8.46
C GLY A 304 -6.67 -18.42 9.56
N THR A 305 -7.08 -17.17 9.65
CA THR A 305 -8.21 -16.76 10.49
C THR A 305 -9.51 -16.90 9.72
N LEU A 306 -10.56 -17.37 10.41
CA LEU A 306 -11.91 -17.44 9.84
C LEU A 306 -12.40 -16.05 9.43
N LYS A 307 -12.81 -15.90 8.17
CA LYS A 307 -13.36 -14.64 7.64
C LYS A 307 -14.87 -14.75 7.44
N ARG A 308 -15.60 -13.80 8.01
CA ARG A 308 -17.06 -13.71 7.88
C ARG A 308 -17.43 -13.22 6.48
N ALA A 309 -18.46 -13.83 5.89
CA ALA A 309 -19.10 -13.30 4.70
C ALA A 309 -19.83 -11.99 5.03
N SER A 310 -19.56 -10.93 4.26
CA SER A 310 -20.15 -9.61 4.45
C SER A 310 -21.40 -9.42 3.58
N ASP A 311 -22.32 -8.56 4.02
CA ASP A 311 -23.58 -8.30 3.31
C ASP A 311 -23.42 -7.44 2.06
N THR A 312 -22.23 -6.89 1.78
CA THR A 312 -21.98 -5.95 0.68
C THR A 312 -20.87 -6.38 -0.27
N ARG A 313 -20.05 -7.38 0.09
CA ARG A 313 -18.90 -7.80 -0.71
C ARG A 313 -18.93 -9.30 -0.98
N TRP A 314 -19.31 -9.71 -2.19
CA TRP A 314 -19.33 -11.12 -2.59
C TRP A 314 -17.93 -11.78 -2.48
N GLY A 315 -16.86 -11.04 -2.69
CA GLY A 315 -15.51 -11.56 -2.47
C GLY A 315 -15.29 -12.10 -1.05
N SER A 316 -15.98 -11.56 -0.03
CA SER A 316 -15.92 -12.10 1.33
C SER A 316 -16.58 -13.48 1.47
N HIS A 317 -17.61 -13.75 0.65
CA HIS A 317 -18.25 -15.08 0.57
C HIS A 317 -17.28 -16.09 -0.01
N PHE A 318 -16.59 -15.74 -1.09
CA PHE A 318 -15.55 -16.58 -1.68
C PHE A 318 -14.42 -16.88 -0.68
N TYR A 319 -13.87 -15.87 -0.03
CA TYR A 319 -12.85 -16.07 1.00
C TYR A 319 -13.37 -16.88 2.19
N SER A 320 -14.64 -16.69 2.58
CA SER A 320 -15.28 -17.47 3.62
C SER A 320 -15.36 -18.96 3.24
N ILE A 321 -15.57 -19.30 1.98
CA ILE A 321 -15.57 -20.66 1.47
C ILE A 321 -14.15 -21.21 1.38
N VAL A 322 -13.25 -20.53 0.67
CA VAL A 322 -11.87 -20.99 0.40
C VAL A 322 -11.08 -21.22 1.69
N PHE A 323 -11.14 -20.31 2.64
CA PHE A 323 -10.52 -20.51 3.95
C PHE A 323 -11.19 -21.60 4.78
N ASN A 324 -12.45 -21.95 4.46
CA ASN A 324 -13.20 -23.01 5.09
C ASN A 324 -13.22 -24.30 4.25
N GLU A 325 -12.71 -24.34 3.02
CA GLU A 325 -12.59 -25.58 2.23
C GLU A 325 -11.68 -26.60 2.93
N GLY A 326 -10.61 -26.15 3.58
CA GLY A 326 -9.89 -26.99 4.54
C GLY A 326 -10.79 -27.51 5.67
N ILE A 327 -11.86 -26.80 6.03
CA ILE A 327 -12.86 -27.18 7.04
C ILE A 327 -13.95 -28.05 6.41
N MET A 328 -14.35 -27.77 5.17
CA MET A 328 -15.46 -28.47 4.49
C MET A 328 -15.08 -29.90 4.06
N ASN A 329 -13.85 -30.14 3.66
CA ASN A 329 -13.33 -31.49 3.49
C ASN A 329 -13.29 -32.29 4.82
N HIS A 330 -13.44 -31.58 5.95
CA HIS A 330 -13.43 -32.12 7.32
C HIS A 330 -14.75 -31.90 8.06
N VAL A 331 -15.87 -32.16 7.41
CA VAL A 331 -17.20 -32.14 8.07
C VAL A 331 -17.24 -33.02 9.32
N GLN A 332 -16.51 -34.12 9.31
CA GLN A 332 -16.32 -34.97 10.52
C GLN A 332 -15.59 -34.22 11.63
N TYR A 333 -14.70 -33.29 11.26
CA TYR A 333 -13.94 -32.48 12.19
C TYR A 333 -14.79 -31.40 12.87
N LEU A 334 -15.62 -30.69 12.10
CA LEU A 334 -16.58 -29.74 12.68
C LEU A 334 -17.56 -30.42 13.65
N LYS A 335 -17.95 -31.66 13.36
CA LYS A 335 -18.74 -32.48 14.30
C LYS A 335 -17.97 -32.75 15.59
N LYS A 336 -16.70 -33.20 15.49
CA LYS A 336 -15.83 -33.46 16.65
C LYS A 336 -15.55 -32.18 17.44
N PHE A 337 -15.35 -31.06 16.75
CA PHE A 337 -15.11 -29.75 17.37
C PHE A 337 -16.38 -29.24 18.09
N ALA A 338 -17.54 -29.30 17.45
CA ALA A 338 -18.82 -28.92 18.05
C ALA A 338 -19.14 -29.73 19.31
N VAL A 339 -18.89 -31.04 19.28
CA VAL A 339 -19.06 -31.94 20.43
C VAL A 339 -18.04 -31.62 21.52
N LYS A 340 -16.74 -31.43 21.18
CA LYS A 340 -15.67 -31.17 22.14
C LYS A 340 -15.75 -29.79 22.78
N ALA A 341 -16.32 -28.80 22.08
CA ALA A 341 -16.53 -27.43 22.56
C ALA A 341 -17.83 -27.27 23.35
N GLN A 342 -18.61 -28.37 23.57
CA GLN A 342 -19.94 -28.34 24.21
C GLN A 342 -20.88 -27.32 23.53
N ILE A 343 -20.73 -27.11 22.23
CA ILE A 343 -21.63 -26.26 21.48
C ILE A 343 -22.85 -27.11 21.18
N THR A 344 -23.96 -26.84 21.85
CA THR A 344 -25.26 -27.43 21.55
C THR A 344 -25.79 -26.81 20.25
N LEU A 345 -25.20 -27.20 19.14
CA LEU A 345 -25.79 -26.95 17.83
C LEU A 345 -27.00 -27.85 17.70
N LYS A 346 -28.18 -27.28 17.45
CA LYS A 346 -29.35 -28.10 17.10
C LYS A 346 -28.90 -29.01 15.95
N GLU A 347 -29.01 -30.32 16.13
CA GLU A 347 -28.55 -31.36 15.20
C GLU A 347 -28.94 -31.08 13.73
N GLY A 348 -30.08 -30.39 13.51
CA GLY A 348 -30.55 -30.00 12.20
C GLY A 348 -29.66 -29.00 11.42
N MET A 349 -28.90 -28.10 12.09
CA MET A 349 -28.04 -27.12 11.41
C MET A 349 -26.73 -27.74 10.89
N LEU A 350 -26.19 -28.72 11.62
CA LEU A 350 -24.98 -29.42 11.18
C LEU A 350 -25.31 -30.40 10.03
N LEU A 351 -26.46 -31.03 10.05
CA LEU A 351 -26.93 -31.93 8.98
C LEU A 351 -27.27 -31.19 7.69
N GLN A 352 -27.66 -29.91 7.74
CA GLN A 352 -27.91 -29.10 6.55
C GLN A 352 -26.61 -28.61 5.88
N LEU A 353 -25.49 -28.48 6.61
CA LEU A 353 -24.18 -28.19 6.06
C LEU A 353 -23.52 -29.40 5.40
N ILE A 354 -24.04 -30.63 5.68
CA ILE A 354 -23.47 -31.91 5.24
C ILE A 354 -24.21 -32.46 4.00
N ARG A 355 -25.42 -31.99 3.72
CA ARG A 355 -26.17 -32.28 2.52
C ARG A 355 -25.95 -31.22 1.45
#